data_ba60a62c9f261410f3acb9db3eb3e197
#
_entry.id   ba60a62c9f261410f3acb9db3eb3e197
#
_cell.length_a   1.000
_cell.length_b   1.000
_cell.length_c   1.000
_cell.angle_alpha   90.00
_cell.angle_beta   90.00
_cell.angle_gamma   90.00
#
_symmetry.space_group_name_H-M   'P 1'
#
loop_
_entity.id
_entity.type
_entity.pdbx_description
1 polymer ?
#
loop_
_entity_poly.entity_id
_entity_poly.type
_entity_poly.pdbx_seq_one_letter_code
_entity_poly.pdbx_strand_id
1 'polypeptide(L)'
;MAKVEEPIRLWPGVVAVALQWLAVVGLPFFAPETRPLGVLGGPFGWLAIVVWWAFFSRAPRAERWGGVILMIVALGATSLIGHRSILGLALVAYTLPVVSLAFVAWAVVGRRLSDRPRRAAMVATVLLACGMWTLVRSEGATGDMTVDFAWRWTVSPEQRLLAQEDDEPAALPPAPATETTEAEWPGFRGEDRNGVISDVRIETDWSASPPVELWRRPIGPGWSSFAVRGDLLYTQEQRGDDEVVTCYDATNGEPVWRHRDAVRFWEANGGAGPRATPTSSGDRVYTFGATGILNALDAGDGTVVWSRDVASDTGARVPAWGFASSPLVVGDLVIVNIGALAAYDLASGDPRWSGPGGDGSFMHLSYYSSPHLLAIDGVEQILQMSPAGTAGLVPSAGTPLWEHPWSEIVQPALTADGDVLIGTGTGMRRLAVSRGPGGWNVEERWTSAGLKPGFNDFVVHDGHAYGFDGAILACIDLEDGKRRWKGGRYGHGQLVLLAEQDLLLVVSEQGRLALVGATPDRFTELARFPAIEGKTWNHPVLARDLLLVRNGQEMVAFRLALARG
;
A
#
# COMPACT_ATOMS: atom_id res chain seq x y z
N MET A 1 -51.51 -18.93 38.67
CA MET A 1 -51.47 -17.81 37.71
C MET A 1 -50.38 -18.06 36.69
N ALA A 2 -50.72 -18.41 35.46
CA ALA A 2 -49.75 -18.54 34.37
C ALA A 2 -49.20 -17.13 34.10
N LYS A 3 -47.88 -16.95 34.20
CA LYS A 3 -47.19 -15.72 33.82
C LYS A 3 -47.45 -15.51 32.32
N VAL A 4 -48.23 -14.50 31.97
CA VAL A 4 -48.35 -14.06 30.58
C VAL A 4 -46.95 -13.63 30.15
N GLU A 5 -46.28 -14.45 29.34
CA GLU A 5 -44.98 -14.08 28.76
C GLU A 5 -45.19 -12.92 27.79
N GLU A 6 -44.64 -11.75 28.11
CA GLU A 6 -44.65 -10.62 27.20
C GLU A 6 -43.93 -10.98 25.90
N PRO A 7 -44.45 -10.60 24.73
CA PRO A 7 -43.81 -10.92 23.46
C PRO A 7 -42.43 -10.25 23.34
N ILE A 8 -41.50 -10.96 22.71
CA ILE A 8 -40.13 -10.44 22.44
C ILE A 8 -40.23 -9.11 21.70
N ARG A 9 -39.56 -8.08 22.23
CA ARG A 9 -39.52 -6.75 21.63
C ARG A 9 -38.52 -6.69 20.50
N LEU A 10 -38.94 -6.93 19.25
CA LEU A 10 -38.04 -7.12 18.08
C LEU A 10 -37.64 -5.84 17.39
N TRP A 11 -38.49 -4.79 17.41
CA TRP A 11 -38.24 -3.58 16.60
C TRP A 11 -36.87 -2.89 16.85
N PRO A 12 -36.33 -2.82 18.11
CA PRO A 12 -35.01 -2.17 18.28
C PRO A 12 -33.88 -2.95 17.63
N GLY A 13 -33.92 -4.30 17.64
CA GLY A 13 -32.97 -5.14 16.99
C GLY A 13 -33.01 -5.00 15.44
N VAL A 14 -34.22 -4.95 14.89
CA VAL A 14 -34.45 -4.72 13.45
C VAL A 14 -33.91 -3.36 13.03
N VAL A 15 -34.18 -2.31 13.80
CA VAL A 15 -33.65 -0.96 13.53
C VAL A 15 -32.12 -0.94 13.64
N ALA A 16 -31.57 -1.55 14.69
CA ALA A 16 -30.12 -1.60 14.88
C ALA A 16 -29.40 -2.29 13.70
N VAL A 17 -29.92 -3.45 13.24
CA VAL A 17 -29.32 -4.15 12.08
C VAL A 17 -29.52 -3.38 10.77
N ALA A 18 -30.66 -2.73 10.59
CA ALA A 18 -30.90 -1.90 9.41
C ALA A 18 -29.94 -0.70 9.35
N LEU A 19 -29.72 -0.02 10.48
CA LEU A 19 -28.74 1.07 10.58
C LEU A 19 -27.30 0.57 10.39
N GLN A 20 -26.96 -0.60 10.93
CA GLN A 20 -25.65 -1.24 10.72
C GLN A 20 -25.38 -1.49 9.23
N TRP A 21 -26.33 -2.12 8.51
CA TRP A 21 -26.18 -2.40 7.08
C TRP A 21 -26.24 -1.13 6.21
N LEU A 22 -27.02 -0.14 6.61
CA LEU A 22 -26.99 1.18 5.98
C LEU A 22 -25.59 1.81 6.12
N ALA A 23 -24.97 1.74 7.29
CA ALA A 23 -23.64 2.28 7.51
C ALA A 23 -22.54 1.49 6.75
N VAL A 24 -22.60 0.14 6.78
CA VAL A 24 -21.56 -0.72 6.22
C VAL A 24 -21.65 -0.85 4.68
N VAL A 25 -22.86 -0.86 4.13
CA VAL A 25 -23.10 -1.10 2.70
C VAL A 25 -23.80 0.09 2.03
N GLY A 26 -24.84 0.61 2.64
CA GLY A 26 -25.68 1.64 2.03
C GLY A 26 -24.92 2.95 1.79
N LEU A 27 -24.33 3.53 2.84
CA LEU A 27 -23.57 4.78 2.70
C LEU A 27 -22.39 4.65 1.73
N PRO A 28 -21.54 3.61 1.82
CA PRO A 28 -20.44 3.42 0.86
C PRO A 28 -20.89 3.18 -0.58
N PHE A 29 -22.11 2.68 -0.80
CA PHE A 29 -22.64 2.52 -2.16
C PHE A 29 -22.93 3.87 -2.83
N PHE A 30 -23.49 4.84 -2.09
CA PHE A 30 -23.79 6.17 -2.62
C PHE A 30 -22.63 7.16 -2.51
N ALA A 31 -21.76 6.99 -1.50
CA ALA A 31 -20.62 7.84 -1.20
C ALA A 31 -19.41 6.95 -0.81
N PRO A 32 -18.64 6.45 -1.79
CA PRO A 32 -17.52 5.50 -1.55
C PRO A 32 -16.49 5.98 -0.53
N GLU A 33 -16.30 7.28 -0.40
CA GLU A 33 -15.44 7.93 0.60
C GLU A 33 -15.87 7.70 2.05
N THR A 34 -17.09 7.23 2.27
CA THR A 34 -17.61 6.90 3.63
C THR A 34 -17.26 5.48 4.08
N ARG A 35 -16.59 4.66 3.26
CA ARG A 35 -16.23 3.26 3.60
C ARG A 35 -15.42 3.13 4.89
N PRO A 36 -14.44 3.98 5.20
CA PRO A 36 -13.72 3.91 6.47
C PRO A 36 -14.66 4.08 7.68
N LEU A 37 -15.66 4.96 7.56
CA LEU A 37 -16.70 5.11 8.58
C LEU A 37 -17.63 3.88 8.65
N GLY A 38 -17.90 3.26 7.49
CA GLY A 38 -18.68 2.04 7.39
C GLY A 38 -18.06 0.87 8.15
N VAL A 39 -16.74 0.75 8.15
CA VAL A 39 -16.00 -0.27 8.92
C VAL A 39 -16.34 -0.19 10.42
N LEU A 40 -16.47 1.02 10.96
CA LEU A 40 -16.88 1.23 12.37
C LEU A 40 -18.34 0.82 12.61
N GLY A 41 -19.18 0.85 11.60
CA GLY A 41 -20.58 0.39 11.67
C GLY A 41 -20.71 -1.08 12.06
N GLY A 42 -19.75 -1.93 11.71
CA GLY A 42 -19.71 -3.34 12.07
C GLY A 42 -19.72 -3.56 13.59
N PRO A 43 -18.69 -3.16 14.34
CA PRO A 43 -18.59 -3.37 15.78
C PRO A 43 -19.64 -2.58 16.58
N PHE A 44 -19.93 -1.33 16.22
CA PHE A 44 -20.94 -0.54 16.94
C PHE A 44 -22.36 -1.12 16.75
N GLY A 45 -22.69 -1.55 15.53
CA GLY A 45 -23.96 -2.21 15.26
C GLY A 45 -24.08 -3.55 15.99
N TRP A 46 -23.03 -4.37 15.99
CA TRP A 46 -23.00 -5.62 16.75
C TRP A 46 -23.17 -5.37 18.25
N LEU A 47 -22.46 -4.41 18.82
CA LEU A 47 -22.60 -4.03 20.22
C LEU A 47 -24.03 -3.59 20.55
N ALA A 48 -24.63 -2.77 19.69
CA ALA A 48 -26.01 -2.33 19.86
C ALA A 48 -27.00 -3.52 19.88
N ILE A 49 -26.77 -4.54 19.04
CA ILE A 49 -27.57 -5.76 19.00
C ILE A 49 -27.39 -6.62 20.26
N VAL A 50 -26.13 -6.76 20.71
CA VAL A 50 -25.84 -7.46 21.98
C VAL A 50 -26.53 -6.76 23.16
N VAL A 51 -26.43 -5.43 23.27
CA VAL A 51 -27.07 -4.64 24.31
C VAL A 51 -28.60 -4.73 24.22
N TRP A 52 -29.18 -4.61 23.03
CA TRP A 52 -30.60 -4.80 22.83
C TRP A 52 -31.05 -6.18 23.29
N TRP A 53 -30.36 -7.23 22.87
CA TRP A 53 -30.75 -8.60 23.22
C TRP A 53 -30.61 -8.87 24.70
N ALA A 54 -29.54 -8.45 25.35
CA ALA A 54 -29.29 -8.66 26.77
C ALA A 54 -30.26 -7.92 27.69
N PHE A 55 -30.64 -6.69 27.32
CA PHE A 55 -31.37 -5.81 28.25
C PHE A 55 -32.78 -5.41 27.81
N PHE A 56 -33.03 -5.33 26.49
CA PHE A 56 -34.27 -4.74 25.97
C PHE A 56 -35.16 -5.71 25.19
N SER A 57 -34.72 -6.95 24.90
CA SER A 57 -35.45 -7.92 24.06
C SER A 57 -36.69 -8.51 24.71
N ARG A 58 -36.81 -8.49 26.05
CA ARG A 58 -37.84 -9.19 26.85
C ARG A 58 -37.82 -10.73 26.69
N ALA A 59 -36.78 -11.31 26.07
CA ALA A 59 -36.64 -12.75 26.00
C ALA A 59 -36.36 -13.36 27.39
N PRO A 60 -36.63 -14.67 27.63
CA PRO A 60 -36.27 -15.36 28.86
C PRO A 60 -34.79 -15.16 29.22
N ARG A 61 -34.50 -14.99 30.52
CA ARG A 61 -33.10 -14.73 30.97
C ARG A 61 -32.08 -15.72 30.42
N ALA A 62 -32.43 -17.01 30.37
CA ALA A 62 -31.57 -18.05 29.85
C ALA A 62 -31.26 -17.86 28.34
N GLU A 63 -32.20 -17.36 27.54
CA GLU A 63 -32.01 -17.09 26.11
C GLU A 63 -31.22 -15.80 25.86
N ARG A 64 -31.46 -14.75 26.69
CA ARG A 64 -30.70 -13.50 26.57
C ARG A 64 -29.20 -13.72 26.78
N TRP A 65 -28.85 -14.28 27.92
CA TRP A 65 -27.46 -14.52 28.27
C TRP A 65 -26.86 -15.68 27.46
N GLY A 66 -27.65 -16.76 27.21
CA GLY A 66 -27.22 -17.86 26.35
C GLY A 66 -26.88 -17.40 24.92
N GLY A 67 -27.69 -16.51 24.34
CA GLY A 67 -27.43 -15.94 23.01
C GLY A 67 -26.19 -15.04 22.96
N VAL A 68 -25.99 -14.20 23.99
CA VAL A 68 -24.77 -13.36 24.09
C VAL A 68 -23.52 -14.22 24.23
N ILE A 69 -23.53 -15.18 25.16
CA ILE A 69 -22.41 -16.10 25.38
C ILE A 69 -22.13 -16.90 24.12
N LEU A 70 -23.17 -17.41 23.45
CA LEU A 70 -23.03 -18.16 22.20
C LEU A 70 -22.36 -17.33 21.11
N MET A 71 -22.79 -16.07 20.90
CA MET A 71 -22.17 -15.19 19.91
C MET A 71 -20.69 -14.93 20.22
N ILE A 72 -20.35 -14.63 21.47
CA ILE A 72 -18.95 -14.39 21.89
C ILE A 72 -18.10 -15.65 21.70
N VAL A 73 -18.59 -16.81 22.16
CA VAL A 73 -17.88 -18.08 22.05
C VAL A 73 -17.72 -18.51 20.57
N ALA A 74 -18.77 -18.35 19.77
CA ALA A 74 -18.72 -18.70 18.34
C ALA A 74 -17.76 -17.79 17.57
N LEU A 75 -17.74 -16.47 17.83
CA LEU A 75 -16.76 -15.54 17.25
C LEU A 75 -15.33 -15.86 17.70
N GLY A 76 -15.15 -16.17 18.99
CA GLY A 76 -13.84 -16.62 19.51
C GLY A 76 -13.38 -17.92 18.86
N ALA A 77 -14.26 -18.92 18.69
CA ALA A 77 -13.96 -20.16 17.98
C ALA A 77 -13.62 -19.90 16.49
N THR A 78 -14.40 -19.00 15.83
CA THR A 78 -14.10 -18.58 14.45
C THR A 78 -12.71 -17.96 14.34
N SER A 79 -12.31 -17.14 15.31
CA SER A 79 -10.97 -16.53 15.36
C SER A 79 -9.85 -17.54 15.57
N LEU A 80 -10.10 -18.65 16.25
CA LEU A 80 -9.11 -19.71 16.49
C LEU A 80 -9.01 -20.71 15.33
N ILE A 81 -10.13 -21.02 14.67
CA ILE A 81 -10.20 -22.05 13.62
C ILE A 81 -10.06 -21.45 12.22
N GLY A 82 -10.53 -20.19 12.04
CA GLY A 82 -10.51 -19.47 10.78
C GLY A 82 -9.09 -19.20 10.27
N HIS A 83 -8.98 -18.86 8.99
CA HIS A 83 -7.71 -18.42 8.43
C HIS A 83 -7.29 -17.07 9.06
N ARG A 84 -6.01 -16.91 9.40
CA ARG A 84 -5.49 -15.68 10.06
C ARG A 84 -5.85 -14.38 9.33
N SER A 85 -6.02 -14.41 8.00
CA SER A 85 -6.39 -13.25 7.19
C SER A 85 -7.82 -12.72 7.47
N ILE A 86 -8.69 -13.52 8.08
CA ILE A 86 -10.05 -13.10 8.45
C ILE A 86 -10.05 -12.25 9.73
N LEU A 87 -9.01 -12.32 10.57
CA LEU A 87 -8.94 -11.64 11.87
C LEU A 87 -8.80 -10.11 11.77
N GLY A 88 -8.42 -9.58 10.61
CA GLY A 88 -8.28 -8.15 10.38
C GLY A 88 -9.61 -7.47 10.01
N LEU A 89 -9.54 -6.68 8.95
CA LEU A 89 -10.66 -5.90 8.41
C LEU A 89 -11.89 -6.78 8.10
N ALA A 90 -11.68 -8.01 7.61
CA ALA A 90 -12.75 -8.93 7.26
C ALA A 90 -13.65 -9.28 8.45
N LEU A 91 -13.08 -9.49 9.64
CA LEU A 91 -13.86 -9.76 10.87
C LEU A 91 -14.77 -8.58 11.21
N VAL A 92 -14.20 -7.38 11.22
CA VAL A 92 -14.88 -6.16 11.68
C VAL A 92 -15.94 -5.69 10.68
N ALA A 93 -15.59 -5.66 9.38
CA ALA A 93 -16.44 -5.11 8.34
C ALA A 93 -17.49 -6.10 7.80
N TYR A 94 -17.22 -7.41 7.87
CA TYR A 94 -18.09 -8.41 7.23
C TYR A 94 -18.64 -9.44 8.21
N THR A 95 -17.81 -10.04 9.07
CA THR A 95 -18.27 -11.11 9.98
C THR A 95 -19.27 -10.59 10.99
N LEU A 96 -18.98 -9.48 11.67
CA LEU A 96 -19.88 -8.91 12.68
C LEU A 96 -21.26 -8.51 12.11
N PRO A 97 -21.36 -7.79 10.97
CA PRO A 97 -22.65 -7.49 10.35
C PRO A 97 -23.45 -8.73 9.95
N VAL A 98 -22.79 -9.75 9.39
CA VAL A 98 -23.46 -11.00 8.98
C VAL A 98 -24.01 -11.75 10.20
N VAL A 99 -23.21 -11.90 11.26
CA VAL A 99 -23.66 -12.55 12.51
C VAL A 99 -24.82 -11.77 13.13
N SER A 100 -24.75 -10.43 13.12
CA SER A 100 -25.83 -9.54 13.60
C SER A 100 -27.12 -9.75 12.83
N LEU A 101 -27.04 -9.75 11.49
CA LEU A 101 -28.19 -9.95 10.62
C LEU A 101 -28.81 -11.33 10.83
N ALA A 102 -27.99 -12.40 10.84
CA ALA A 102 -28.44 -13.76 11.06
C ALA A 102 -29.13 -13.93 12.42
N PHE A 103 -28.57 -13.33 13.48
CA PHE A 103 -29.13 -13.38 14.81
C PHE A 103 -30.48 -12.65 14.92
N VAL A 104 -30.60 -11.45 14.35
CA VAL A 104 -31.88 -10.70 14.35
C VAL A 104 -32.93 -11.40 13.47
N ALA A 105 -32.52 -11.92 12.30
CA ALA A 105 -33.41 -12.69 11.43
C ALA A 105 -33.94 -13.94 12.15
N TRP A 106 -33.07 -14.68 12.85
CA TRP A 106 -33.51 -15.78 13.71
C TRP A 106 -34.50 -15.31 14.77
N ALA A 107 -34.25 -14.20 15.47
CA ALA A 107 -35.16 -13.69 16.52
C ALA A 107 -36.55 -13.34 15.95
N VAL A 108 -36.60 -12.82 14.72
CA VAL A 108 -37.88 -12.50 14.03
C VAL A 108 -38.62 -13.75 13.59
N VAL A 109 -37.94 -14.70 12.93
CA VAL A 109 -38.56 -15.93 12.39
C VAL A 109 -38.87 -16.92 13.51
N GLY A 110 -37.96 -17.07 14.46
CA GLY A 110 -38.06 -18.02 15.57
C GLY A 110 -39.16 -17.71 16.61
N ARG A 111 -39.75 -16.50 16.58
CA ARG A 111 -40.82 -16.12 17.51
C ARG A 111 -42.05 -17.03 17.46
N ARG A 112 -42.26 -17.75 16.36
CA ARG A 112 -43.36 -18.69 16.15
C ARG A 112 -43.05 -20.11 16.61
N LEU A 113 -41.80 -20.38 16.98
CA LEU A 113 -41.35 -21.69 17.43
C LEU A 113 -41.54 -21.84 18.95
N SER A 114 -41.78 -23.07 19.41
CA SER A 114 -41.72 -23.40 20.83
C SER A 114 -40.27 -23.36 21.33
N ASP A 115 -40.06 -23.28 22.64
CA ASP A 115 -38.76 -22.97 23.27
C ASP A 115 -37.61 -23.85 22.85
N ARG A 116 -37.79 -25.18 22.78
CA ARG A 116 -36.71 -26.11 22.43
C ARG A 116 -36.26 -25.92 20.98
N PRO A 117 -37.12 -26.00 19.94
CA PRO A 117 -36.69 -25.75 18.56
C PRO A 117 -36.21 -24.32 18.34
N ARG A 118 -36.71 -23.32 19.05
CA ARG A 118 -36.24 -21.93 18.97
C ARG A 118 -34.79 -21.81 19.42
N ARG A 119 -34.41 -22.43 20.55
CA ARG A 119 -33.03 -22.46 21.05
C ARG A 119 -32.10 -23.23 20.14
N ALA A 120 -32.57 -24.39 19.65
CA ALA A 120 -31.78 -25.17 18.68
C ALA A 120 -31.52 -24.39 17.39
N ALA A 121 -32.55 -23.69 16.87
CA ALA A 121 -32.39 -22.83 15.69
C ALA A 121 -31.47 -21.63 15.97
N MET A 122 -31.46 -21.04 17.18
CA MET A 122 -30.50 -20.00 17.57
C MET A 122 -29.07 -20.48 17.46
N VAL A 123 -28.81 -21.63 18.08
CA VAL A 123 -27.48 -22.23 18.07
C VAL A 123 -27.03 -22.52 16.63
N ALA A 124 -27.90 -23.17 15.84
CA ALA A 124 -27.61 -23.48 14.45
C ALA A 124 -27.32 -22.21 13.61
N THR A 125 -28.17 -21.16 13.76
CA THR A 125 -28.00 -19.90 13.00
C THR A 125 -26.69 -19.22 13.33
N VAL A 126 -26.34 -19.08 14.62
CA VAL A 126 -25.06 -18.43 15.02
C VAL A 126 -23.86 -19.25 14.56
N LEU A 127 -23.90 -20.58 14.75
CA LEU A 127 -22.80 -21.46 14.32
C LEU A 127 -22.62 -21.46 12.80
N LEU A 128 -23.71 -21.45 12.02
CA LEU A 128 -23.62 -21.35 10.56
C LEU A 128 -23.08 -19.99 10.12
N ALA A 129 -23.58 -18.89 10.69
CA ALA A 129 -23.12 -17.53 10.37
C ALA A 129 -21.65 -17.30 10.71
N CYS A 130 -21.16 -17.87 11.80
CA CYS A 130 -19.76 -17.86 12.18
C CYS A 130 -18.92 -18.88 11.38
N GLY A 131 -19.44 -20.10 11.22
CA GLY A 131 -18.74 -21.22 10.58
C GLY A 131 -18.40 -20.98 9.11
N MET A 132 -19.23 -20.25 8.36
CA MET A 132 -18.94 -19.91 6.97
C MET A 132 -17.59 -19.18 6.81
N TRP A 133 -17.20 -18.38 7.78
CA TRP A 133 -15.94 -17.64 7.76
C TRP A 133 -14.70 -18.52 7.99
N THR A 134 -14.88 -19.74 8.50
CA THR A 134 -13.78 -20.71 8.60
C THR A 134 -13.44 -21.37 7.26
N LEU A 135 -14.32 -21.25 6.26
CA LEU A 135 -14.17 -21.83 4.92
C LEU A 135 -13.51 -20.87 3.93
N VAL A 136 -13.41 -19.59 4.25
CA VAL A 136 -12.85 -18.57 3.38
C VAL A 136 -11.57 -17.99 3.95
N ARG A 137 -10.77 -17.36 3.09
CA ARG A 137 -9.64 -16.52 3.43
C ARG A 137 -9.79 -15.16 2.74
N SER A 138 -9.21 -14.11 3.31
CA SER A 138 -9.02 -12.83 2.64
C SER A 138 -7.75 -12.88 1.79
N GLU A 139 -7.82 -12.34 0.57
CA GLU A 139 -6.66 -12.10 -0.30
C GLU A 139 -6.13 -10.67 -0.17
N GLY A 140 -6.51 -9.99 0.90
CA GLY A 140 -6.17 -8.62 1.21
C GLY A 140 -7.33 -7.66 0.99
N ALA A 141 -7.07 -6.38 1.22
CA ALA A 141 -8.03 -5.31 1.00
C ALA A 141 -7.55 -4.37 -0.11
N THR A 142 -8.48 -3.74 -0.82
CA THR A 142 -8.19 -2.60 -1.70
C THR A 142 -7.95 -1.33 -0.88
N GLY A 143 -7.43 -0.28 -1.48
CA GLY A 143 -7.29 1.02 -0.83
C GLY A 143 -8.62 1.62 -0.36
N ASP A 144 -9.72 1.28 -1.02
CA ASP A 144 -11.09 1.60 -0.59
C ASP A 144 -11.61 0.67 0.53
N MET A 145 -10.75 -0.14 1.17
CA MET A 145 -11.10 -1.09 2.25
C MET A 145 -12.14 -2.17 1.83
N THR A 146 -12.20 -2.51 0.55
CA THR A 146 -12.97 -3.68 0.08
C THR A 146 -12.10 -4.91 0.19
N VAL A 147 -12.61 -5.99 0.79
CA VAL A 147 -11.88 -7.24 0.99
C VAL A 147 -12.25 -8.23 -0.09
N ASP A 148 -11.25 -8.80 -0.73
CA ASP A 148 -11.42 -9.91 -1.65
C ASP A 148 -11.35 -11.24 -0.89
N PHE A 149 -12.27 -12.16 -1.23
CA PHE A 149 -12.36 -13.46 -0.59
C PHE A 149 -12.13 -14.60 -1.56
N ALA A 150 -11.38 -15.59 -1.12
CA ALA A 150 -11.24 -16.87 -1.79
C ALA A 150 -11.59 -18.03 -0.85
N TRP A 151 -11.90 -19.20 -1.41
CA TRP A 151 -12.05 -20.39 -0.60
C TRP A 151 -10.70 -20.79 0.00
N ARG A 152 -10.70 -21.29 1.24
CA ARG A 152 -9.47 -21.65 1.96
C ARG A 152 -8.62 -22.71 1.25
N TRP A 153 -9.24 -23.56 0.44
CA TRP A 153 -8.59 -24.62 -0.33
C TRP A 153 -8.20 -24.24 -1.76
N THR A 154 -8.54 -23.02 -2.21
CA THR A 154 -8.09 -22.54 -3.51
C THR A 154 -6.59 -22.32 -3.48
N VAL A 155 -5.87 -22.84 -4.45
CA VAL A 155 -4.41 -22.64 -4.59
C VAL A 155 -4.12 -21.15 -4.80
N SER A 156 -3.24 -20.58 -3.97
CA SER A 156 -2.87 -19.16 -4.10
C SER A 156 -1.91 -18.95 -5.28
N PRO A 157 -1.79 -17.70 -5.80
CA PRO A 157 -0.77 -17.39 -6.79
C PRO A 157 0.65 -17.74 -6.32
N GLU A 158 0.99 -17.44 -5.07
CA GLU A 158 2.27 -17.80 -4.47
C GLU A 158 2.49 -19.32 -4.47
N GLN A 159 1.48 -20.11 -4.10
CA GLN A 159 1.59 -21.59 -4.13
C GLN A 159 1.78 -22.13 -5.55
N ARG A 160 1.14 -21.51 -6.56
CA ARG A 160 1.37 -21.89 -7.97
C ARG A 160 2.79 -21.55 -8.41
N LEU A 161 3.30 -20.40 -8.01
CA LEU A 161 4.66 -19.98 -8.31
C LEU A 161 5.69 -20.94 -7.70
N LEU A 162 5.55 -21.31 -6.42
CA LEU A 162 6.45 -22.23 -5.73
C LEU A 162 6.45 -23.63 -6.37
N ALA A 163 5.27 -24.11 -6.80
CA ALA A 163 5.20 -25.40 -7.50
C ALA A 163 5.89 -25.39 -8.87
N GLN A 164 6.03 -24.21 -9.51
CA GLN A 164 6.79 -24.07 -10.75
C GLN A 164 8.31 -23.97 -10.50
N GLU A 165 8.74 -23.43 -9.34
CA GLU A 165 10.15 -23.38 -8.97
C GLU A 165 10.79 -24.75 -8.75
N ASP A 166 10.01 -25.71 -8.26
CA ASP A 166 10.49 -27.10 -8.09
C ASP A 166 10.89 -27.75 -9.43
N ASP A 167 10.39 -27.20 -10.55
CA ASP A 167 10.71 -27.65 -11.92
C ASP A 167 11.82 -26.79 -12.58
N GLU A 168 12.31 -25.72 -11.95
CA GLU A 168 13.37 -24.87 -12.50
C GLU A 168 14.75 -25.55 -12.39
N PRO A 169 15.68 -25.33 -13.36
CA PRO A 169 17.03 -25.86 -13.29
C PRO A 169 17.77 -25.30 -12.07
N ALA A 170 18.56 -26.17 -11.40
CA ALA A 170 19.31 -25.82 -10.20
C ALA A 170 20.36 -24.70 -10.40
N ALA A 171 20.74 -24.41 -11.65
CA ALA A 171 21.64 -23.31 -12.02
C ALA A 171 20.92 -22.34 -12.96
N LEU A 172 20.86 -21.07 -12.57
CA LEU A 172 20.36 -19.99 -13.42
C LEU A 172 21.38 -19.62 -14.49
N PRO A 173 20.95 -19.09 -15.65
CA PRO A 173 21.87 -18.64 -16.69
C PRO A 173 22.78 -17.52 -16.17
N PRO A 174 23.99 -17.37 -16.71
CA PRO A 174 24.84 -16.23 -16.34
C PRO A 174 24.18 -14.91 -16.74
N ALA A 175 24.41 -13.88 -15.92
CA ALA A 175 23.90 -12.54 -16.21
C ALA A 175 24.36 -12.08 -17.60
N PRO A 176 23.49 -11.41 -18.38
CA PRO A 176 23.91 -10.74 -19.59
C PRO A 176 24.99 -9.70 -19.26
N ALA A 177 25.99 -9.58 -20.14
CA ALA A 177 27.05 -8.60 -19.96
C ALA A 177 26.48 -7.19 -20.09
N THR A 178 26.40 -6.48 -18.96
CA THR A 178 25.92 -5.10 -18.93
C THR A 178 27.10 -4.15 -19.13
N GLU A 179 27.14 -3.46 -20.26
CA GLU A 179 28.21 -2.48 -20.57
C GLU A 179 28.01 -1.14 -19.83
N THR A 180 26.77 -0.87 -19.31
CA THR A 180 26.42 0.39 -18.65
C THR A 180 26.65 0.31 -17.15
N THR A 181 27.36 1.30 -16.60
CA THR A 181 27.55 1.48 -15.15
C THR A 181 26.41 2.28 -14.50
N GLU A 182 25.69 3.06 -15.29
CA GLU A 182 24.56 3.89 -14.84
C GLU A 182 23.23 3.18 -15.07
N ALA A 183 22.34 3.33 -14.12
CA ALA A 183 21.00 2.74 -14.17
C ALA A 183 20.03 3.71 -14.85
N GLU A 184 19.26 3.24 -15.83
CA GLU A 184 18.23 4.02 -16.51
C GLU A 184 17.04 4.32 -15.59
N TRP A 185 16.84 3.48 -14.57
CA TRP A 185 15.85 3.68 -13.52
C TRP A 185 16.43 3.15 -12.20
N PRO A 186 17.18 3.97 -11.44
CA PRO A 186 17.99 3.48 -10.32
C PRO A 186 17.18 2.93 -9.15
N GLY A 187 15.89 3.22 -9.07
CA GLY A 187 15.05 2.71 -7.98
C GLY A 187 13.70 3.39 -7.85
N PHE A 188 13.26 3.56 -6.63
CA PHE A 188 11.93 4.08 -6.31
C PHE A 188 11.66 5.44 -6.95
N ARG A 189 10.71 5.49 -7.89
CA ARG A 189 10.25 6.68 -8.63
C ARG A 189 11.32 7.35 -9.49
N GLY A 190 12.34 6.61 -9.94
CA GLY A 190 13.37 7.10 -10.85
C GLY A 190 14.54 7.79 -10.16
N GLU A 191 15.38 8.47 -10.94
CA GLU A 191 16.65 9.06 -10.51
C GLU A 191 16.45 10.08 -9.36
N ASP A 192 15.58 11.06 -9.56
CA ASP A 192 15.27 12.09 -8.58
C ASP A 192 14.20 11.67 -7.57
N ARG A 193 13.74 10.43 -7.60
CA ARG A 193 12.67 9.89 -6.73
C ARG A 193 11.36 10.71 -6.77
N ASN A 194 11.12 11.47 -7.83
CA ASN A 194 9.99 12.38 -8.00
C ASN A 194 8.90 11.85 -8.95
N GLY A 195 9.16 10.73 -9.66
CA GLY A 195 8.23 10.14 -10.62
C GLY A 195 8.13 10.92 -11.93
N VAL A 196 9.14 11.74 -12.26
CA VAL A 196 9.20 12.54 -13.48
C VAL A 196 10.18 11.93 -14.47
N ILE A 197 9.80 11.85 -15.73
CA ILE A 197 10.59 11.37 -16.86
C ILE A 197 10.72 12.51 -17.85
N SER A 198 11.95 12.94 -18.14
CA SER A 198 12.23 14.14 -18.92
C SER A 198 12.76 13.87 -20.34
N ASP A 199 13.15 12.64 -20.64
CA ASP A 199 13.90 12.28 -21.86
C ASP A 199 13.18 11.25 -22.75
N VAL A 200 11.93 10.90 -22.43
CA VAL A 200 11.14 9.92 -23.15
C VAL A 200 9.87 10.54 -23.72
N ARG A 201 9.68 10.37 -25.03
CA ARG A 201 8.44 10.74 -25.72
C ARG A 201 7.81 9.52 -26.36
N ILE A 202 6.54 9.25 -26.07
CA ILE A 202 5.80 8.09 -26.56
C ILE A 202 4.67 8.49 -27.52
N GLU A 203 4.27 7.58 -28.39
CA GLU A 203 3.05 7.72 -29.17
C GLU A 203 1.83 7.68 -28.25
N THR A 204 0.90 8.63 -28.47
CA THR A 204 -0.28 8.79 -27.60
C THR A 204 -1.55 8.15 -28.15
N ASP A 205 -1.60 7.90 -29.46
CA ASP A 205 -2.69 7.18 -30.09
C ASP A 205 -2.48 5.67 -29.97
N TRP A 206 -2.89 5.12 -28.85
CA TRP A 206 -2.80 3.67 -28.60
C TRP A 206 -3.81 2.84 -29.42
N SER A 207 -4.71 3.48 -30.19
CA SER A 207 -5.53 2.77 -31.15
C SER A 207 -4.75 2.44 -32.44
N ALA A 208 -3.81 3.31 -32.83
CA ALA A 208 -2.91 3.12 -33.96
C ALA A 208 -1.60 2.43 -33.57
N SER A 209 -1.07 2.73 -32.38
CA SER A 209 0.21 2.22 -31.87
C SER A 209 0.04 1.71 -30.41
N PRO A 210 -0.66 0.59 -30.23
CA PRO A 210 -0.90 0.06 -28.88
C PRO A 210 0.39 -0.40 -28.20
N PRO A 211 0.47 -0.38 -26.85
CA PRO A 211 1.54 -1.04 -26.11
C PRO A 211 1.69 -2.50 -26.54
N VAL A 212 2.91 -2.94 -26.86
CA VAL A 212 3.20 -4.31 -27.30
C VAL A 212 3.75 -5.11 -26.13
N GLU A 213 3.01 -6.13 -25.69
CA GLU A 213 3.49 -7.05 -24.66
C GLU A 213 4.72 -7.81 -25.16
N LEU A 214 5.83 -7.71 -24.43
CA LEU A 214 7.09 -8.42 -24.71
C LEU A 214 7.10 -9.77 -24.00
N TRP A 215 6.78 -9.74 -22.72
CA TRP A 215 6.69 -10.93 -21.89
C TRP A 215 5.79 -10.69 -20.67
N ARG A 216 5.28 -11.78 -20.10
CA ARG A 216 4.49 -11.81 -18.87
C ARG A 216 4.95 -12.99 -18.03
N ARG A 217 5.21 -12.78 -16.72
CA ARG A 217 5.72 -13.80 -15.81
C ARG A 217 4.99 -13.77 -14.48
N PRO A 218 4.78 -14.92 -13.85
CA PRO A 218 4.38 -14.98 -12.46
C PRO A 218 5.50 -14.44 -11.56
N ILE A 219 5.13 -13.81 -10.44
CA ILE A 219 6.06 -13.28 -9.44
C ILE A 219 5.49 -13.50 -8.04
N GLY A 220 6.35 -13.55 -7.04
CA GLY A 220 5.97 -13.63 -5.65
C GLY A 220 5.30 -12.36 -5.12
N PRO A 221 4.46 -12.48 -4.06
CA PRO A 221 3.80 -11.33 -3.47
C PRO A 221 4.81 -10.32 -2.92
N GLY A 222 4.44 -9.04 -3.02
CA GLY A 222 5.22 -7.90 -2.58
C GLY A 222 4.80 -6.63 -3.31
N TRP A 223 5.11 -5.47 -2.71
CA TRP A 223 4.75 -4.15 -3.26
C TRP A 223 5.98 -3.39 -3.78
N SER A 224 7.13 -4.08 -3.87
CA SER A 224 8.34 -3.59 -4.52
C SER A 224 8.08 -3.27 -5.99
N SER A 225 8.61 -2.16 -6.50
CA SER A 225 8.73 -1.90 -7.93
C SER A 225 10.07 -2.43 -8.46
N PHE A 226 10.53 -1.91 -9.60
CA PHE A 226 11.80 -2.31 -10.21
C PHE A 226 12.84 -1.21 -10.12
N ALA A 227 14.12 -1.60 -10.00
CA ALA A 227 15.25 -0.84 -10.48
C ALA A 227 15.70 -1.45 -11.82
N VAL A 228 16.17 -0.62 -12.76
CA VAL A 228 16.57 -1.05 -14.11
C VAL A 228 17.98 -0.54 -14.40
N ARG A 229 18.85 -1.45 -14.84
CA ARG A 229 20.21 -1.16 -15.27
C ARG A 229 20.58 -1.98 -16.51
N GLY A 230 20.63 -1.35 -17.66
CA GLY A 230 20.78 -2.05 -18.93
C GLY A 230 19.66 -3.06 -19.14
N ASP A 231 20.02 -4.31 -19.35
CA ASP A 231 19.07 -5.40 -19.53
C ASP A 231 18.76 -6.15 -18.23
N LEU A 232 19.06 -5.57 -17.06
CA LEU A 232 18.81 -6.17 -15.75
C LEU A 232 17.71 -5.43 -14.98
N LEU A 233 16.77 -6.20 -14.42
CA LEU A 233 15.69 -5.74 -13.57
C LEU A 233 15.87 -6.29 -12.15
N TYR A 234 15.84 -5.44 -11.14
CA TYR A 234 15.94 -5.84 -9.75
C TYR A 234 14.62 -5.54 -9.02
N THR A 235 14.11 -6.51 -8.29
CA THR A 235 12.91 -6.35 -7.47
C THR A 235 12.95 -7.27 -6.25
N GLN A 236 12.02 -7.09 -5.32
CA GLN A 236 11.88 -7.92 -4.14
C GLN A 236 10.51 -8.61 -4.13
N GLU A 237 10.44 -9.83 -3.62
CA GLU A 237 9.24 -10.64 -3.56
C GLU A 237 9.31 -11.65 -2.39
N GLN A 238 8.18 -12.17 -1.96
CA GLN A 238 8.13 -13.28 -1.02
C GLN A 238 8.02 -14.60 -1.77
N ARG A 239 8.80 -15.59 -1.41
CA ARG A 239 8.69 -16.97 -1.92
C ARG A 239 8.72 -17.95 -0.76
N GLY A 240 7.56 -18.45 -0.37
CA GLY A 240 7.44 -19.29 0.81
C GLY A 240 7.89 -18.55 2.07
N ASP A 241 8.84 -19.11 2.80
CA ASP A 241 9.33 -18.52 4.05
C ASP A 241 10.50 -17.55 3.84
N ASP A 242 10.90 -17.27 2.58
CA ASP A 242 11.99 -16.38 2.24
C ASP A 242 11.51 -15.05 1.64
N GLU A 243 12.04 -13.92 2.10
CA GLU A 243 12.09 -12.69 1.31
C GLU A 243 13.22 -12.83 0.28
N VAL A 244 12.90 -12.59 -0.99
CA VAL A 244 13.82 -12.85 -2.11
C VAL A 244 14.06 -11.57 -2.88
N VAL A 245 15.33 -11.26 -3.13
CA VAL A 245 15.74 -10.28 -4.13
C VAL A 245 16.01 -11.04 -5.41
N THR A 246 15.31 -10.70 -6.48
CA THR A 246 15.48 -11.35 -7.78
C THR A 246 15.96 -10.33 -8.81
N CYS A 247 16.99 -10.72 -9.55
CA CYS A 247 17.37 -10.09 -10.81
C CYS A 247 16.72 -10.85 -11.97
N TYR A 248 16.11 -10.12 -12.88
CA TYR A 248 15.51 -10.66 -14.10
C TYR A 248 16.16 -10.02 -15.34
N ASP A 249 16.19 -10.75 -16.44
CA ASP A 249 16.52 -10.22 -17.74
C ASP A 249 15.36 -9.39 -18.29
N ALA A 250 15.59 -8.12 -18.58
CA ALA A 250 14.57 -7.18 -19.06
C ALA A 250 13.98 -7.57 -20.42
N THR A 251 14.72 -8.33 -21.24
CA THR A 251 14.33 -8.68 -22.62
C THR A 251 13.30 -9.82 -22.68
N ASN A 252 13.31 -10.73 -21.68
CA ASN A 252 12.49 -11.94 -21.68
C ASN A 252 11.83 -12.27 -20.34
N GLY A 253 12.18 -11.55 -19.26
CA GLY A 253 11.66 -11.74 -17.91
C GLY A 253 12.16 -13.00 -17.19
N GLU A 254 13.21 -13.67 -17.71
CA GLU A 254 13.80 -14.84 -17.05
C GLU A 254 14.64 -14.42 -15.84
N PRO A 255 14.65 -15.21 -14.76
CA PRO A 255 15.50 -14.92 -13.61
C PRO A 255 16.97 -15.15 -13.96
N VAL A 256 17.81 -14.20 -13.53
CA VAL A 256 19.28 -14.23 -13.70
C VAL A 256 19.94 -14.72 -12.42
N TRP A 257 19.56 -14.16 -11.28
CA TRP A 257 20.00 -14.59 -9.95
C TRP A 257 18.96 -14.29 -8.88
N ARG A 258 19.09 -14.95 -7.73
CA ARG A 258 18.24 -14.74 -6.55
C ARG A 258 19.08 -14.76 -5.29
N HIS A 259 18.87 -13.75 -4.44
CA HIS A 259 19.32 -13.74 -3.04
C HIS A 259 18.13 -14.01 -2.13
N ARG A 260 18.30 -14.81 -1.06
CA ARG A 260 17.24 -15.22 -0.15
C ARG A 260 17.59 -14.86 1.29
N ASP A 261 16.69 -14.16 1.96
CA ASP A 261 16.70 -13.94 3.40
C ASP A 261 15.62 -14.86 4.01
N ALA A 262 16.00 -15.71 4.97
CA ALA A 262 15.11 -16.71 5.59
C ALA A 262 14.12 -16.04 6.57
N VAL A 263 13.28 -15.15 6.06
CA VAL A 263 12.27 -14.39 6.80
C VAL A 263 10.99 -14.26 6.00
N ARG A 264 9.85 -14.24 6.70
CA ARG A 264 8.56 -14.00 6.08
C ARG A 264 7.84 -12.85 6.75
N PHE A 265 7.49 -11.85 5.97
CA PHE A 265 6.55 -10.83 6.38
C PHE A 265 5.15 -11.12 5.81
N TRP A 266 4.12 -10.87 6.63
CA TRP A 266 2.73 -10.98 6.19
C TRP A 266 1.81 -10.15 7.11
N GLU A 267 0.84 -9.44 6.50
CA GLU A 267 -0.25 -8.79 7.22
C GLU A 267 -1.57 -8.89 6.42
N ALA A 268 -2.70 -8.61 7.08
CA ALA A 268 -4.02 -8.98 6.56
C ALA A 268 -4.52 -8.12 5.38
N ASN A 269 -4.03 -6.88 5.21
CA ASN A 269 -4.53 -5.93 4.21
C ASN A 269 -3.72 -5.98 2.91
N GLY A 270 -2.40 -5.85 3.02
CA GLY A 270 -1.48 -5.87 1.88
C GLY A 270 -0.94 -7.25 1.53
N GLY A 271 -1.12 -8.26 2.41
CA GLY A 271 -0.61 -9.61 2.17
C GLY A 271 0.86 -9.77 2.50
N ALA A 272 1.49 -10.76 1.87
CA ALA A 272 2.87 -11.12 2.12
C ALA A 272 3.88 -10.24 1.37
N GLY A 273 5.13 -10.26 1.82
CA GLY A 273 6.33 -9.87 1.10
C GLY A 273 6.83 -8.46 1.36
N PRO A 274 7.97 -8.12 0.77
CA PRO A 274 8.63 -6.83 0.91
C PRO A 274 7.84 -5.69 0.27
N ARG A 275 8.11 -4.46 0.76
CA ARG A 275 7.38 -3.24 0.34
C ARG A 275 8.29 -2.28 -0.41
N ALA A 276 9.58 -2.25 -0.04
CA ALA A 276 10.56 -1.34 -0.61
C ALA A 276 10.99 -1.75 -2.02
N THR A 277 11.34 -0.76 -2.83
CA THR A 277 11.98 -0.97 -4.14
C THR A 277 13.49 -0.98 -3.96
N PRO A 278 14.23 -1.90 -4.60
CA PRO A 278 15.69 -1.89 -4.64
C PRO A 278 16.24 -0.57 -5.18
N THR A 279 17.45 -0.21 -4.76
CA THR A 279 18.21 0.91 -5.34
C THR A 279 19.49 0.39 -5.94
N SER A 280 19.66 0.58 -7.26
CA SER A 280 20.89 0.27 -7.99
C SER A 280 21.85 1.46 -7.95
N SER A 281 23.08 1.26 -7.54
CA SER A 281 24.11 2.29 -7.51
C SER A 281 25.49 1.67 -7.75
N GLY A 282 26.16 2.10 -8.80
CA GLY A 282 27.43 1.53 -9.24
C GLY A 282 27.28 0.04 -9.61
N ASP A 283 28.10 -0.80 -9.03
CA ASP A 283 28.11 -2.26 -9.20
C ASP A 283 27.24 -3.01 -8.16
N ARG A 284 26.40 -2.30 -7.40
CA ARG A 284 25.63 -2.85 -6.29
C ARG A 284 24.14 -2.56 -6.38
N VAL A 285 23.38 -3.44 -5.73
CA VAL A 285 21.95 -3.28 -5.48
C VAL A 285 21.72 -3.28 -3.96
N TYR A 286 21.10 -2.21 -3.47
CA TYR A 286 20.73 -2.06 -2.06
C TYR A 286 19.26 -2.39 -1.90
N THR A 287 18.93 -3.27 -0.95
CA THR A 287 17.56 -3.74 -0.72
C THR A 287 17.20 -3.65 0.75
N PHE A 288 15.95 -3.33 1.05
CA PHE A 288 15.46 -3.26 2.42
C PHE A 288 14.17 -4.08 2.55
N GLY A 289 14.26 -5.20 3.27
CA GLY A 289 13.17 -6.13 3.49
C GLY A 289 12.11 -5.59 4.45
N ALA A 290 10.89 -6.15 4.38
CA ALA A 290 9.79 -5.72 5.27
C ALA A 290 10.04 -6.01 6.75
N THR A 291 10.95 -6.93 7.06
CA THR A 291 11.37 -7.30 8.42
C THR A 291 12.53 -6.45 8.95
N GLY A 292 13.20 -5.67 8.07
CA GLY A 292 14.29 -4.77 8.44
C GLY A 292 15.69 -5.27 8.05
N ILE A 293 15.80 -6.25 7.17
CA ILE A 293 17.10 -6.67 6.61
C ILE A 293 17.49 -5.73 5.48
N LEU A 294 18.65 -5.10 5.61
CA LEU A 294 19.27 -4.23 4.61
C LEU A 294 20.47 -4.96 4.00
N ASN A 295 20.43 -5.21 2.70
CA ASN A 295 21.48 -5.87 1.97
C ASN A 295 22.16 -4.94 0.98
N ALA A 296 23.46 -5.10 0.79
CA ALA A 296 24.20 -4.70 -0.40
C ALA A 296 24.61 -5.96 -1.15
N LEU A 297 24.12 -6.10 -2.36
CA LEU A 297 24.36 -7.25 -3.23
C LEU A 297 25.17 -6.82 -4.44
N ASP A 298 26.04 -7.68 -4.96
CA ASP A 298 26.62 -7.50 -6.28
C ASP A 298 25.52 -7.50 -7.35
N ALA A 299 25.51 -6.51 -8.21
CA ALA A 299 24.44 -6.35 -9.20
C ALA A 299 24.47 -7.42 -10.30
N GLY A 300 25.61 -8.01 -10.58
CA GLY A 300 25.79 -9.01 -11.64
C GLY A 300 25.41 -10.43 -11.22
N ASP A 301 25.70 -10.83 -9.98
CA ASP A 301 25.51 -12.22 -9.56
C ASP A 301 24.71 -12.40 -8.25
N GLY A 302 24.34 -11.30 -7.58
CA GLY A 302 23.56 -11.32 -6.33
C GLY A 302 24.36 -11.74 -5.10
N THR A 303 25.68 -11.83 -5.19
CA THR A 303 26.54 -12.15 -4.04
C THR A 303 26.43 -11.08 -2.97
N VAL A 304 26.28 -11.51 -1.70
CA VAL A 304 26.19 -10.58 -0.57
C VAL A 304 27.52 -9.90 -0.34
N VAL A 305 27.57 -8.59 -0.48
CA VAL A 305 28.72 -7.76 -0.09
C VAL A 305 28.68 -7.53 1.42
N TRP A 306 27.53 -7.12 1.93
CA TRP A 306 27.22 -7.05 3.35
C TRP A 306 25.71 -7.11 3.59
N SER A 307 25.32 -7.50 4.80
CA SER A 307 23.93 -7.56 5.23
C SER A 307 23.81 -7.07 6.69
N ARG A 308 22.72 -6.34 7.00
CA ARG A 308 22.46 -5.78 8.34
C ARG A 308 21.00 -6.02 8.74
N ASP A 309 20.79 -6.42 9.98
CA ASP A 309 19.47 -6.38 10.62
C ASP A 309 19.28 -5.01 11.28
N VAL A 310 18.73 -4.07 10.50
CA VAL A 310 18.53 -2.68 10.91
C VAL A 310 17.59 -2.58 12.11
N ALA A 311 16.59 -3.47 12.20
CA ALA A 311 15.66 -3.50 13.32
C ALA A 311 16.42 -3.85 14.63
N SER A 312 17.29 -4.84 14.58
CA SER A 312 18.15 -5.21 15.72
C SER A 312 19.20 -4.15 16.05
N ASP A 313 19.87 -3.58 15.04
CA ASP A 313 20.91 -2.55 15.21
C ASP A 313 20.37 -1.29 15.92
N THR A 314 19.12 -0.92 15.64
CA THR A 314 18.53 0.35 16.12
C THR A 314 17.48 0.18 17.23
N GLY A 315 17.06 -1.06 17.51
CA GLY A 315 15.96 -1.36 18.41
C GLY A 315 14.58 -0.98 17.87
N ALA A 316 14.46 -0.67 16.57
CA ALA A 316 13.20 -0.37 15.94
C ALA A 316 12.30 -1.62 15.86
N ARG A 317 10.99 -1.43 16.06
CA ARG A 317 10.01 -2.50 15.87
C ARG A 317 9.51 -2.51 14.43
N VAL A 318 9.33 -3.71 13.89
CA VAL A 318 8.72 -3.88 12.57
C VAL A 318 7.32 -3.26 12.59
N PRO A 319 7.04 -2.29 11.70
CA PRO A 319 5.73 -1.65 11.63
C PRO A 319 4.62 -2.63 11.21
N ALA A 320 3.37 -2.28 11.49
CA ALA A 320 2.22 -3.13 11.20
C ALA A 320 2.14 -3.60 9.73
N TRP A 321 2.58 -2.76 8.78
CA TRP A 321 2.61 -3.08 7.35
C TRP A 321 4.02 -3.42 6.83
N GLY A 322 4.98 -3.67 7.75
CA GLY A 322 6.39 -3.91 7.42
C GLY A 322 7.15 -2.62 7.11
N PHE A 323 8.47 -2.69 7.07
CA PHE A 323 9.27 -1.58 6.56
C PHE A 323 9.04 -1.42 5.05
N ALA A 324 8.82 -0.19 4.58
CA ALA A 324 8.51 0.13 3.18
C ALA A 324 9.47 1.14 2.56
N SER A 325 10.41 1.66 3.34
CA SER A 325 11.40 2.63 2.89
C SER A 325 12.32 2.03 1.83
N SER A 326 12.29 2.59 0.62
CA SER A 326 13.29 2.26 -0.40
C SER A 326 14.62 2.90 -0.04
N PRO A 327 15.75 2.17 -0.07
CA PRO A 327 17.07 2.70 0.28
C PRO A 327 17.42 3.94 -0.55
N LEU A 328 18.00 4.95 0.09
CA LEU A 328 18.55 6.14 -0.55
C LEU A 328 20.07 6.09 -0.46
N VAL A 329 20.76 6.18 -1.60
CA VAL A 329 22.21 6.30 -1.65
C VAL A 329 22.60 7.76 -1.80
N VAL A 330 23.43 8.26 -0.87
CA VAL A 330 23.94 9.64 -0.87
C VAL A 330 25.41 9.63 -0.47
N GLY A 331 26.29 10.01 -1.39
CA GLY A 331 27.74 9.98 -1.15
C GLY A 331 28.23 8.58 -0.78
N ASP A 332 28.78 8.42 0.42
CA ASP A 332 29.26 7.15 0.99
C ASP A 332 28.26 6.47 1.94
N LEU A 333 26.97 6.85 1.86
CA LEU A 333 25.92 6.35 2.76
C LEU A 333 24.79 5.67 2.01
N VAL A 334 24.22 4.62 2.62
CA VAL A 334 22.89 4.11 2.30
C VAL A 334 21.97 4.37 3.50
N ILE A 335 20.78 4.92 3.24
CA ILE A 335 19.87 5.47 4.24
C ILE A 335 18.49 4.87 4.08
N VAL A 336 17.88 4.42 5.20
CA VAL A 336 16.53 3.85 5.27
C VAL A 336 15.72 4.48 6.40
N ASN A 337 14.38 4.43 6.28
CA ASN A 337 13.48 4.92 7.31
C ASN A 337 13.00 3.75 8.20
N ILE A 338 13.19 3.91 9.50
CA ILE A 338 12.80 2.98 10.57
C ILE A 338 11.83 3.61 11.58
N GLY A 339 11.18 4.73 11.19
CA GLY A 339 10.46 5.66 12.06
C GLY A 339 11.24 6.94 12.31
N ALA A 340 12.54 6.88 12.20
CA ALA A 340 13.51 7.91 11.93
C ALA A 340 14.47 7.37 10.86
N LEU A 341 15.44 8.15 10.40
CA LEU A 341 16.42 7.65 9.44
C LEU A 341 17.56 6.92 10.15
N ALA A 342 18.06 5.88 9.50
CA ALA A 342 19.30 5.19 9.84
C ALA A 342 20.20 5.15 8.60
N ALA A 343 21.48 5.46 8.78
CA ALA A 343 22.50 5.50 7.75
C ALA A 343 23.62 4.51 8.03
N TYR A 344 24.03 3.84 6.98
CA TYR A 344 25.10 2.86 6.99
C TYR A 344 26.16 3.24 5.95
N ASP A 345 27.40 2.87 6.20
CA ASP A 345 28.48 3.01 5.25
C ASP A 345 28.19 2.20 3.98
N LEU A 346 28.26 2.85 2.83
CA LEU A 346 27.91 2.26 1.55
C LEU A 346 28.79 1.04 1.20
N ALA A 347 30.06 1.06 1.59
CA ALA A 347 31.03 0.03 1.25
C ALA A 347 31.00 -1.15 2.21
N SER A 348 30.96 -0.88 3.54
CA SER A 348 31.12 -1.89 4.59
C SER A 348 29.81 -2.30 5.29
N GLY A 349 28.75 -1.49 5.20
CA GLY A 349 27.53 -1.68 5.96
C GLY A 349 27.66 -1.30 7.44
N ASP A 350 28.74 -0.63 7.86
CA ASP A 350 28.89 -0.20 9.25
C ASP A 350 27.91 0.93 9.59
N PRO A 351 27.27 0.90 10.77
CA PRO A 351 26.40 1.98 11.20
C PRO A 351 27.13 3.32 11.28
N ARG A 352 26.60 4.37 10.68
CA ARG A 352 27.17 5.72 10.69
C ARG A 352 26.43 6.65 11.64
N TRP A 353 25.12 6.72 11.51
CA TRP A 353 24.23 7.45 12.40
C TRP A 353 22.80 6.91 12.32
N SER A 354 22.01 7.11 13.37
CA SER A 354 20.57 6.81 13.37
C SER A 354 19.83 7.75 14.31
N GLY A 355 18.59 8.07 13.95
CA GLY A 355 17.62 8.61 14.88
C GLY A 355 17.02 7.50 15.77
N PRO A 356 16.10 7.85 16.69
CA PRO A 356 15.44 6.89 17.56
C PRO A 356 14.59 5.92 16.73
N GLY A 357 14.75 4.62 16.99
CA GLY A 357 13.95 3.58 16.33
C GLY A 357 12.45 3.74 16.60
N GLY A 358 11.64 3.43 15.60
CA GLY A 358 10.19 3.50 15.68
C GLY A 358 9.60 2.42 16.61
N ASP A 359 8.45 2.71 17.22
CA ASP A 359 7.71 1.80 18.10
C ASP A 359 6.87 0.76 17.36
N GLY A 360 6.82 0.84 16.01
CA GLY A 360 6.03 -0.03 15.14
C GLY A 360 4.52 0.24 15.16
N SER A 361 4.08 1.34 15.75
CA SER A 361 2.66 1.69 15.85
C SER A 361 2.03 1.90 14.47
N PHE A 362 0.86 1.30 14.22
CA PHE A 362 0.08 1.52 13.01
C PHE A 362 -0.47 2.95 12.89
N MET A 363 -0.45 3.73 13.97
CA MET A 363 -0.93 5.13 13.99
C MET A 363 0.05 6.10 13.31
N HIS A 364 1.29 5.67 13.04
CA HIS A 364 2.33 6.50 12.45
C HIS A 364 2.59 6.10 11.00
N LEU A 365 1.84 6.67 10.08
CA LEU A 365 1.93 6.37 8.64
C LEU A 365 3.27 6.79 8.02
N SER A 366 3.93 7.77 8.60
CA SER A 366 5.26 8.25 8.16
C SER A 366 6.39 7.19 8.20
N TYR A 367 6.19 6.06 8.90
CA TYR A 367 7.13 4.93 8.85
C TYR A 367 7.31 4.34 7.44
N TYR A 368 6.35 4.57 6.55
CA TYR A 368 6.33 3.98 5.22
C TYR A 368 6.88 4.90 4.13
N SER A 369 7.21 6.15 4.47
CA SER A 369 7.84 7.10 3.55
C SER A 369 9.32 6.75 3.32
N SER A 370 9.79 6.92 2.10
CA SER A 370 11.21 6.77 1.77
C SER A 370 11.96 8.10 1.98
N PRO A 371 13.23 8.11 2.39
CA PRO A 371 14.04 9.32 2.48
C PRO A 371 14.22 9.94 1.08
N HIS A 372 14.28 11.26 1.01
CA HIS A 372 14.37 12.00 -0.24
C HIS A 372 15.44 13.08 -0.14
N LEU A 373 16.45 13.05 -1.04
CA LEU A 373 17.50 14.07 -1.11
C LEU A 373 16.98 15.25 -1.92
N LEU A 374 17.07 16.44 -1.36
CA LEU A 374 16.69 17.70 -2.03
C LEU A 374 17.71 18.78 -1.72
N ALA A 375 17.87 19.74 -2.64
CA ALA A 375 18.63 20.96 -2.39
C ALA A 375 17.67 22.12 -2.12
N ILE A 376 17.72 22.70 -0.93
CA ILE A 376 16.93 23.87 -0.53
C ILE A 376 17.90 25.00 -0.20
N ASP A 377 17.73 26.16 -0.81
CA ASP A 377 18.68 27.28 -0.73
C ASP A 377 20.15 26.86 -0.99
N GLY A 378 20.35 25.96 -1.96
CA GLY A 378 21.67 25.46 -2.32
C GLY A 378 22.31 24.51 -1.30
N VAL A 379 21.56 24.07 -0.28
CA VAL A 379 22.03 23.12 0.73
C VAL A 379 21.36 21.78 0.52
N GLU A 380 22.17 20.75 0.24
CA GLU A 380 21.68 19.38 0.18
C GLU A 380 21.21 18.91 1.57
N GLN A 381 20.02 18.34 1.60
CA GLN A 381 19.40 17.83 2.81
C GLN A 381 18.48 16.65 2.50
N ILE A 382 18.38 15.73 3.44
CA ILE A 382 17.47 14.60 3.34
C ILE A 382 16.17 15.00 4.02
N LEU A 383 15.08 14.98 3.27
CA LEU A 383 13.75 15.11 3.86
C LEU A 383 13.34 13.79 4.52
N GLN A 384 13.04 13.88 5.79
CA GLN A 384 12.52 12.80 6.62
C GLN A 384 11.07 13.06 6.97
N MET A 385 10.24 12.04 6.77
CA MET A 385 8.93 11.94 7.39
C MET A 385 9.03 11.02 8.60
N SER A 386 8.60 11.50 9.77
CA SER A 386 8.65 10.76 11.02
C SER A 386 7.39 11.01 11.86
N PRO A 387 7.14 10.24 12.93
CA PRO A 387 6.06 10.53 13.87
C PRO A 387 6.14 11.92 14.52
N ALA A 388 7.33 12.50 14.61
CA ALA A 388 7.53 13.86 15.13
C ALA A 388 7.16 14.96 14.11
N GLY A 389 7.14 14.61 12.82
CA GLY A 389 6.85 15.56 11.73
C GLY A 389 7.78 15.37 10.54
N THR A 390 7.86 16.40 9.71
CA THR A 390 8.77 16.51 8.57
C THR A 390 10.02 17.28 9.01
N ALA A 391 11.20 16.83 8.61
CA ALA A 391 12.46 17.47 8.90
C ALA A 391 13.40 17.45 7.70
N GLY A 392 14.20 18.51 7.54
CA GLY A 392 15.37 18.50 6.67
C GLY A 392 16.62 18.17 7.48
N LEU A 393 17.36 17.12 7.09
CA LEU A 393 18.53 16.62 7.83
C LEU A 393 19.82 16.81 7.04
N VAL A 394 20.92 17.04 7.74
CA VAL A 394 22.27 16.97 7.18
C VAL A 394 22.57 15.53 6.76
N PRO A 395 22.89 15.24 5.49
CA PRO A 395 23.10 13.87 5.03
C PRO A 395 24.17 13.10 5.79
N SER A 396 25.31 13.73 6.07
CA SER A 396 26.48 13.10 6.70
C SER A 396 26.30 12.80 8.20
N ALA A 397 25.33 13.42 8.89
CA ALA A 397 25.20 13.37 10.35
C ALA A 397 23.79 13.06 10.86
N GLY A 398 22.76 13.14 10.01
CA GLY A 398 21.37 12.98 10.42
C GLY A 398 20.85 14.07 11.37
N THR A 399 21.59 15.18 11.53
CA THR A 399 21.17 16.28 12.41
C THR A 399 20.13 17.16 11.71
N PRO A 400 19.04 17.53 12.41
CA PRO A 400 18.00 18.36 11.80
C PRO A 400 18.52 19.79 11.55
N LEU A 401 18.19 20.32 10.37
CA LEU A 401 18.36 21.70 9.97
C LEU A 401 17.11 22.50 10.32
N TRP A 402 15.95 21.92 10.07
CA TRP A 402 14.63 22.46 10.37
C TRP A 402 13.64 21.32 10.59
N GLU A 403 12.53 21.64 11.26
CA GLU A 403 11.46 20.71 11.58
C GLU A 403 10.09 21.37 11.39
N HIS A 404 9.08 20.56 11.02
CA HIS A 404 7.69 20.97 10.89
C HIS A 404 6.78 19.87 11.44
N PRO A 405 5.76 20.18 12.27
CA PRO A 405 5.01 19.18 13.06
C PRO A 405 4.02 18.32 12.27
N TRP A 406 4.13 18.25 10.95
CA TRP A 406 3.25 17.46 10.10
C TRP A 406 4.05 16.49 9.22
N SER A 407 3.55 15.28 9.12
CA SER A 407 4.09 14.24 8.22
C SER A 407 3.00 13.27 7.79
N GLU A 408 3.23 12.62 6.66
CA GLU A 408 2.39 11.56 6.11
C GLU A 408 3.26 10.53 5.38
N ILE A 409 2.61 9.50 4.82
CA ILE A 409 3.26 8.43 4.06
C ILE A 409 3.81 8.91 2.71
N VAL A 410 3.23 9.97 2.14
CA VAL A 410 3.50 10.47 0.79
C VAL A 410 4.89 11.08 0.69
N GLN A 411 5.56 10.88 -0.45
CA GLN A 411 6.86 11.51 -0.69
C GLN A 411 6.71 13.04 -0.77
N PRO A 412 7.65 13.81 -0.18
CA PRO A 412 7.70 15.25 -0.38
C PRO A 412 8.13 15.57 -1.82
N ALA A 413 7.79 16.78 -2.29
CA ALA A 413 8.29 17.29 -3.56
C ALA A 413 8.70 18.76 -3.43
N LEU A 414 9.65 19.19 -4.27
CA LEU A 414 9.97 20.61 -4.45
C LEU A 414 9.10 21.22 -5.53
N THR A 415 8.72 22.47 -5.32
CA THR A 415 8.17 23.34 -6.35
C THR A 415 9.32 24.03 -7.11
N ALA A 416 9.04 24.60 -8.28
CA ALA A 416 10.05 25.27 -9.09
C ALA A 416 10.70 26.49 -8.38
N ASP A 417 10.01 27.11 -7.45
CA ASP A 417 10.49 28.21 -6.62
C ASP A 417 11.12 27.77 -5.28
N GLY A 418 11.31 26.46 -5.09
CA GLY A 418 12.05 25.89 -3.97
C GLY A 418 11.25 25.63 -2.69
N ASP A 419 9.93 25.85 -2.69
CA ASP A 419 9.07 25.48 -1.57
C ASP A 419 8.87 23.94 -1.52
N VAL A 420 8.60 23.42 -0.34
CA VAL A 420 8.40 21.99 -0.09
C VAL A 420 6.91 21.68 0.00
N LEU A 421 6.45 20.72 -0.79
CA LEU A 421 5.11 20.13 -0.68
C LEU A 421 5.14 18.87 0.18
N ILE A 422 4.24 18.79 1.15
CA ILE A 422 4.05 17.59 1.99
C ILE A 422 2.58 17.18 2.01
N GLY A 423 2.33 15.88 2.12
CA GLY A 423 1.01 15.34 2.43
C GLY A 423 0.67 15.51 3.92
N THR A 424 -0.61 15.58 4.25
CA THR A 424 -1.10 15.75 5.63
C THR A 424 -2.21 14.76 6.02
N GLY A 425 -2.44 13.70 5.24
CA GLY A 425 -3.54 12.74 5.42
C GLY A 425 -4.94 13.31 5.13
N THR A 426 -5.11 14.62 5.29
CA THR A 426 -6.36 15.34 4.96
C THR A 426 -6.22 16.24 3.75
N GLY A 427 -5.02 16.34 3.19
CA GLY A 427 -4.71 17.18 2.04
C GLY A 427 -3.22 17.38 1.83
N MET A 428 -2.87 18.55 1.29
CA MET A 428 -1.51 18.97 1.01
C MET A 428 -1.17 20.26 1.75
N ARG A 429 0.12 20.45 1.99
CA ARG A 429 0.66 21.67 2.59
C ARG A 429 1.88 22.13 1.82
N ARG A 430 1.98 23.42 1.56
CA ARG A 430 3.16 24.05 0.95
C ARG A 430 3.92 24.85 2.00
N LEU A 431 5.20 24.55 2.12
CA LEU A 431 6.11 25.14 3.10
C LEU A 431 7.21 25.91 2.37
N ALA A 432 7.36 27.19 2.67
CA ALA A 432 8.56 27.95 2.31
C ALA A 432 9.64 27.64 3.35
N VAL A 433 10.70 26.98 2.91
CA VAL A 433 11.86 26.67 3.74
C VAL A 433 13.02 27.52 3.23
N SER A 434 13.61 28.33 4.09
CA SER A 434 14.67 29.27 3.70
C SER A 434 15.73 29.42 4.79
N ARG A 435 16.95 29.72 4.38
CA ARG A 435 18.07 29.99 5.29
C ARG A 435 18.25 31.48 5.54
N GLY A 436 18.10 31.89 6.80
CA GLY A 436 18.31 33.28 7.24
C GLY A 436 19.50 33.46 8.19
N PRO A 437 19.76 34.68 8.65
CA PRO A 437 20.85 34.98 9.59
C PRO A 437 20.74 34.24 10.94
N GLY A 438 19.52 33.87 11.34
CA GLY A 438 19.23 33.17 12.59
C GLY A 438 19.13 31.63 12.44
N GLY A 439 19.43 31.09 11.27
CA GLY A 439 19.25 29.66 10.96
C GLY A 439 18.15 29.42 9.92
N TRP A 440 17.58 28.23 9.92
CA TRP A 440 16.50 27.89 9.01
C TRP A 440 15.15 28.41 9.50
N ASN A 441 14.33 28.88 8.56
CA ASN A 441 12.95 29.31 8.78
C ASN A 441 12.00 28.48 7.94
N VAL A 442 10.85 28.10 8.54
CA VAL A 442 9.79 27.34 7.86
C VAL A 442 8.49 28.11 8.01
N GLU A 443 7.91 28.52 6.89
CA GLU A 443 6.65 29.25 6.83
C GLU A 443 5.63 28.48 6.00
N GLU A 444 4.45 28.24 6.54
CA GLU A 444 3.35 27.65 5.80
C GLU A 444 2.75 28.68 4.83
N ARG A 445 2.79 28.38 3.52
CA ARG A 445 2.15 29.21 2.50
C ARG A 445 0.64 28.97 2.45
N TRP A 446 0.26 27.70 2.40
CA TRP A 446 -1.14 27.27 2.42
C TRP A 446 -1.27 25.80 2.82
N THR A 447 -2.50 25.46 3.27
CA THR A 447 -3.00 24.09 3.42
C THR A 447 -4.23 23.90 2.55
N SER A 448 -4.30 22.78 1.81
CA SER A 448 -5.37 22.48 0.87
C SER A 448 -5.90 21.06 1.05
N ALA A 449 -7.21 20.89 0.95
CA ALA A 449 -7.88 19.59 0.83
C ALA A 449 -8.18 19.21 -0.64
N GLY A 450 -7.59 19.93 -1.61
CA GLY A 450 -7.81 19.73 -3.03
C GLY A 450 -7.22 18.43 -3.57
N LEU A 451 -6.13 17.96 -2.97
CA LEU A 451 -5.45 16.72 -3.25
C LEU A 451 -5.23 15.97 -1.93
N LYS A 452 -5.54 14.67 -1.89
CA LYS A 452 -5.40 13.83 -0.68
C LYS A 452 -4.76 12.50 -1.06
N PRO A 453 -3.49 12.52 -1.42
CA PRO A 453 -2.78 11.29 -1.70
C PRO A 453 -2.72 10.44 -0.42
N GLY A 454 -2.98 9.14 -0.58
CA GLY A 454 -2.83 8.15 0.50
C GLY A 454 -1.41 7.59 0.50
N PHE A 455 -1.25 6.35 0.06
CA PHE A 455 0.06 5.72 -0.19
C PHE A 455 0.47 5.78 -1.68
N ASN A 456 -0.30 6.47 -2.49
CA ASN A 456 -0.03 6.81 -3.88
C ASN A 456 0.48 8.24 -3.94
N ASP A 457 1.65 8.41 -4.52
CA ASP A 457 2.34 9.68 -4.59
C ASP A 457 1.70 10.65 -5.62
N PHE A 458 2.27 11.82 -5.72
CA PHE A 458 1.90 12.85 -6.68
C PHE A 458 3.14 13.33 -7.45
N VAL A 459 2.93 14.07 -8.52
CA VAL A 459 3.98 14.72 -9.30
C VAL A 459 3.70 16.21 -9.40
N VAL A 460 4.77 17.00 -9.56
CA VAL A 460 4.74 18.45 -9.74
C VAL A 460 5.13 18.77 -11.19
N HIS A 461 4.33 19.61 -11.86
CA HIS A 461 4.57 20.03 -13.22
C HIS A 461 3.93 21.39 -13.50
N ASP A 462 4.66 22.31 -14.10
CA ASP A 462 4.20 23.63 -14.58
C ASP A 462 3.28 24.36 -13.60
N GLY A 463 3.74 24.55 -12.35
CA GLY A 463 3.00 25.26 -11.32
C GLY A 463 1.79 24.50 -10.74
N HIS A 464 1.66 23.21 -11.03
CA HIS A 464 0.56 22.37 -10.57
C HIS A 464 1.05 21.08 -9.94
N ALA A 465 0.23 20.48 -9.07
CA ALA A 465 0.45 19.13 -8.56
C ALA A 465 -0.68 18.21 -9.06
N TYR A 466 -0.28 17.06 -9.57
CA TYR A 466 -1.17 16.01 -10.09
C TYR A 466 -1.02 14.75 -9.24
N GLY A 467 -2.12 14.20 -8.78
CA GLY A 467 -2.12 13.00 -7.92
C GLY A 467 -3.54 12.58 -7.59
N PHE A 468 -3.73 11.89 -6.49
CA PHE A 468 -5.02 11.32 -6.16
C PHE A 468 -5.71 12.10 -5.03
N ASP A 469 -7.03 12.25 -5.12
CA ASP A 469 -7.92 12.61 -4.03
C ASP A 469 -8.81 11.39 -3.73
N GLY A 470 -8.31 10.51 -2.87
CA GLY A 470 -8.83 9.15 -2.70
C GLY A 470 -8.65 8.31 -3.98
N ALA A 471 -9.72 7.75 -4.52
CA ALA A 471 -9.68 6.89 -5.72
C ALA A 471 -9.73 7.66 -7.05
N ILE A 472 -9.70 8.99 -7.05
CA ILE A 472 -9.93 9.83 -8.24
C ILE A 472 -8.73 10.75 -8.44
N LEU A 473 -8.23 10.82 -9.68
CA LEU A 473 -7.15 11.72 -10.05
C LEU A 473 -7.60 13.18 -9.94
N ALA A 474 -6.71 14.06 -9.50
CA ALA A 474 -6.97 15.48 -9.32
C ALA A 474 -5.74 16.33 -9.65
N CYS A 475 -5.98 17.60 -9.97
CA CYS A 475 -4.97 18.63 -10.15
C CYS A 475 -5.25 19.78 -9.19
N ILE A 476 -4.22 20.30 -8.54
CA ILE A 476 -4.25 21.51 -7.74
C ILE A 476 -3.25 22.53 -8.27
N ASP A 477 -3.60 23.79 -8.12
CA ASP A 477 -2.70 24.92 -8.36
C ASP A 477 -1.71 25.05 -7.21
N LEU A 478 -0.44 25.27 -7.48
CA LEU A 478 0.58 25.45 -6.45
C LEU A 478 0.62 26.87 -5.85
N GLU A 479 0.05 27.86 -6.52
CA GLU A 479 0.02 29.22 -5.99
C GLU A 479 -0.89 29.34 -4.75
N ASP A 480 -2.11 28.74 -4.84
CA ASP A 480 -3.12 28.89 -3.79
C ASP A 480 -3.69 27.55 -3.25
N GLY A 481 -3.21 26.42 -3.74
CA GLY A 481 -3.65 25.07 -3.35
C GLY A 481 -5.05 24.71 -3.84
N LYS A 482 -5.70 25.54 -4.67
CA LYS A 482 -7.06 25.24 -5.14
C LYS A 482 -7.08 24.14 -6.18
N ARG A 483 -8.11 23.31 -6.10
CA ARG A 483 -8.36 22.26 -7.09
C ARG A 483 -8.76 22.88 -8.43
N ARG A 484 -8.03 22.52 -9.49
CA ARG A 484 -8.33 22.88 -10.87
C ARG A 484 -9.35 21.94 -11.47
N TRP A 485 -9.13 20.63 -11.29
CA TRP A 485 -10.07 19.57 -11.70
C TRP A 485 -9.94 18.31 -10.85
N LYS A 486 -10.95 17.45 -10.94
CA LYS A 486 -10.97 16.08 -10.41
C LYS A 486 -11.71 15.19 -11.40
N GLY A 487 -11.10 14.10 -11.85
CA GLY A 487 -11.68 13.22 -12.89
C GLY A 487 -10.96 11.88 -12.97
N GLY A 488 -11.61 10.92 -13.61
CA GLY A 488 -11.10 9.55 -13.72
C GLY A 488 -11.04 8.81 -12.37
N ARG A 489 -11.61 7.63 -12.32
CA ARG A 489 -11.53 6.76 -11.14
C ARG A 489 -10.55 5.64 -11.41
N TYR A 490 -9.41 5.67 -10.74
CA TYR A 490 -8.32 4.71 -10.92
C TYR A 490 -8.05 3.89 -9.64
N GLY A 491 -8.90 4.03 -8.61
CA GLY A 491 -8.63 3.44 -7.30
C GLY A 491 -7.38 4.06 -6.67
N HIS A 492 -6.71 3.30 -5.82
CA HIS A 492 -5.42 3.70 -5.25
C HIS A 492 -4.27 3.26 -6.16
N GLY A 493 -4.30 3.78 -7.40
CA GLY A 493 -3.27 3.53 -8.41
C GLY A 493 -1.99 4.32 -8.20
N GLN A 494 -1.07 4.22 -9.15
CA GLN A 494 0.22 4.93 -9.16
C GLN A 494 0.39 5.69 -10.47
N LEU A 495 1.28 6.66 -10.50
CA LEU A 495 1.52 7.47 -11.68
C LEU A 495 2.99 7.89 -11.83
N VAL A 496 3.38 8.15 -13.07
CA VAL A 496 4.60 8.87 -13.46
C VAL A 496 4.26 9.96 -14.46
N LEU A 497 5.08 11.00 -14.53
CA LEU A 497 4.92 12.14 -15.43
C LEU A 497 5.92 12.01 -16.60
N LEU A 498 5.44 12.12 -17.82
CA LEU A 498 6.22 12.35 -19.04
C LEU A 498 6.26 13.87 -19.28
N ALA A 499 7.26 14.53 -18.71
CA ALA A 499 7.27 15.98 -18.59
C ALA A 499 7.30 16.70 -19.95
N GLU A 500 8.06 16.19 -20.93
CA GLU A 500 8.16 16.79 -22.26
C GLU A 500 6.88 16.70 -23.12
N GLN A 501 5.88 15.94 -22.66
CA GLN A 501 4.63 15.73 -23.39
C GLN A 501 3.41 16.19 -22.59
N ASP A 502 3.59 16.72 -21.39
CA ASP A 502 2.48 17.07 -20.48
C ASP A 502 1.53 15.89 -20.26
N LEU A 503 2.09 14.69 -19.99
CA LEU A 503 1.32 13.45 -19.86
C LEU A 503 1.58 12.75 -18.54
N LEU A 504 0.51 12.23 -17.94
CA LEU A 504 0.57 11.28 -16.84
C LEU A 504 0.35 9.87 -17.39
N LEU A 505 1.26 8.96 -17.08
CA LEU A 505 1.08 7.53 -17.25
C LEU A 505 0.57 6.97 -15.93
N VAL A 506 -0.69 6.56 -15.90
CA VAL A 506 -1.40 6.14 -14.68
C VAL A 506 -1.66 4.64 -14.73
N VAL A 507 -1.22 3.90 -13.71
CA VAL A 507 -1.62 2.51 -13.47
C VAL A 507 -2.71 2.51 -12.41
N SER A 508 -3.90 2.04 -12.75
CA SER A 508 -5.01 1.94 -11.80
C SER A 508 -4.81 0.78 -10.83
N GLU A 509 -5.47 0.85 -9.67
CA GLU A 509 -5.49 -0.25 -8.68
C GLU A 509 -5.97 -1.59 -9.27
N GLN A 510 -6.75 -1.55 -10.35
CA GLN A 510 -7.24 -2.74 -11.07
C GLN A 510 -6.31 -3.15 -12.23
N GLY A 511 -5.09 -2.58 -12.31
CA GLY A 511 -4.10 -2.95 -13.32
C GLY A 511 -4.35 -2.40 -14.73
N ARG A 512 -5.16 -1.36 -14.87
CA ARG A 512 -5.34 -0.66 -16.16
C ARG A 512 -4.36 0.48 -16.27
N LEU A 513 -3.71 0.56 -17.41
CA LEU A 513 -2.85 1.66 -17.80
C LEU A 513 -3.67 2.74 -18.50
N ALA A 514 -3.43 4.01 -18.21
CA ALA A 514 -4.07 5.14 -18.86
C ALA A 514 -3.07 6.26 -19.15
N LEU A 515 -3.26 6.97 -20.26
CA LEU A 515 -2.62 8.24 -20.54
C LEU A 515 -3.59 9.38 -20.23
N VAL A 516 -3.16 10.33 -19.44
CA VAL A 516 -3.96 11.49 -19.02
C VAL A 516 -3.15 12.75 -19.24
N GLY A 517 -3.77 13.79 -19.80
CA GLY A 517 -3.12 15.10 -19.95
C GLY A 517 -2.77 15.72 -18.59
N ALA A 518 -1.51 16.14 -18.41
CA ALA A 518 -1.02 16.89 -17.26
C ALA A 518 -1.20 18.38 -17.46
N THR A 519 -2.45 18.81 -17.72
CA THR A 519 -2.81 20.21 -17.94
C THR A 519 -3.81 20.69 -16.90
N PRO A 520 -3.78 21.97 -16.48
CA PRO A 520 -4.67 22.47 -15.43
C PRO A 520 -6.10 22.74 -15.86
N ASP A 521 -6.37 22.78 -17.17
CA ASP A 521 -7.66 23.23 -17.70
C ASP A 521 -8.80 22.27 -17.37
N ARG A 522 -8.58 21.00 -17.62
CA ARG A 522 -9.57 19.95 -17.41
C ARG A 522 -8.94 18.55 -17.39
N PHE A 523 -9.61 17.61 -16.75
CA PHE A 523 -9.28 16.19 -16.88
C PHE A 523 -9.53 15.72 -18.32
N THR A 524 -8.49 15.13 -18.93
CA THR A 524 -8.58 14.53 -20.27
C THR A 524 -7.83 13.21 -20.31
N GLU A 525 -8.55 12.09 -20.42
CA GLU A 525 -7.97 10.77 -20.66
C GLU A 525 -7.84 10.56 -22.17
N LEU A 526 -6.62 10.32 -22.65
CA LEU A 526 -6.28 10.15 -24.06
C LEU A 526 -6.39 8.70 -24.52
N ALA A 527 -5.92 7.78 -23.68
CA ALA A 527 -5.91 6.35 -23.99
C ALA A 527 -6.03 5.51 -22.72
N ARG A 528 -6.53 4.27 -22.86
CA ARG A 528 -6.61 3.28 -21.80
C ARG A 528 -6.34 1.88 -22.34
N PHE A 529 -5.61 1.08 -21.56
CA PHE A 529 -5.18 -0.26 -21.93
C PHE A 529 -5.19 -1.20 -20.70
N PRO A 530 -5.68 -2.46 -20.82
CA PRO A 530 -5.58 -3.46 -19.74
C PRO A 530 -4.14 -4.01 -19.69
N ALA A 531 -3.36 -3.61 -18.71
CA ALA A 531 -1.96 -4.02 -18.60
C ALA A 531 -1.78 -5.31 -17.79
N ILE A 532 -2.40 -5.39 -16.60
CA ILE A 532 -2.21 -6.49 -15.67
C ILE A 532 -3.53 -6.77 -14.92
N GLU A 533 -3.74 -7.98 -14.43
CA GLU A 533 -4.96 -8.32 -13.70
C GLU A 533 -4.74 -8.27 -12.18
N GLY A 534 -5.76 -7.78 -11.46
CA GLY A 534 -5.77 -7.77 -10.00
C GLY A 534 -5.25 -6.48 -9.36
N LYS A 535 -5.13 -6.54 -8.03
CA LYS A 535 -4.75 -5.40 -7.20
C LYS A 535 -3.30 -4.97 -7.49
N THR A 536 -3.13 -3.75 -7.95
CA THR A 536 -1.85 -3.19 -8.39
C THR A 536 -1.56 -1.89 -7.65
N TRP A 537 -0.59 -1.92 -6.73
CA TRP A 537 -0.13 -0.77 -5.94
C TRP A 537 1.34 -0.42 -6.22
N ASN A 538 2.02 -1.24 -7.00
CA ASN A 538 3.42 -1.04 -7.37
C ASN A 538 3.53 0.12 -8.37
N HIS A 539 4.54 0.97 -8.20
CA HIS A 539 4.82 2.04 -9.15
C HIS A 539 5.20 1.46 -10.52
N PRO A 540 4.68 2.01 -11.63
CA PRO A 540 5.14 1.68 -12.96
C PRO A 540 6.57 2.20 -13.16
N VAL A 541 7.33 1.51 -14.00
CA VAL A 541 8.65 1.93 -14.44
C VAL A 541 8.65 2.10 -15.94
N LEU A 542 9.11 3.23 -16.43
CA LEU A 542 9.35 3.44 -17.84
C LEU A 542 10.82 3.83 -18.04
N ALA A 543 11.59 2.88 -18.54
CA ALA A 543 13.00 3.04 -18.91
C ALA A 543 13.13 3.00 -20.43
N ARG A 544 13.45 4.13 -21.05
CA ARG A 544 13.42 4.30 -22.53
C ARG A 544 12.03 3.97 -23.11
N ASP A 545 11.92 2.89 -23.91
CA ASP A 545 10.67 2.39 -24.49
C ASP A 545 10.05 1.21 -23.70
N LEU A 546 10.72 0.75 -22.65
CA LEU A 546 10.32 -0.40 -21.84
C LEU A 546 9.45 0.05 -20.67
N LEU A 547 8.19 -0.30 -20.71
CA LEU A 547 7.26 -0.12 -19.59
C LEU A 547 7.11 -1.42 -18.81
N LEU A 548 7.41 -1.35 -17.51
CA LEU A 548 7.29 -2.46 -16.58
C LEU A 548 6.16 -2.20 -15.59
N VAL A 549 5.28 -3.16 -15.43
CA VAL A 549 4.20 -3.16 -14.45
C VAL A 549 4.20 -4.49 -13.70
N ARG A 550 3.97 -4.46 -12.40
CA ARG A 550 3.79 -5.67 -11.59
C ARG A 550 2.74 -5.48 -10.51
N ASN A 551 2.30 -6.59 -9.96
CA ASN A 551 1.56 -6.65 -8.70
C ASN A 551 2.09 -7.83 -7.83
N GLY A 552 1.31 -8.31 -6.88
CA GLY A 552 1.70 -9.43 -6.01
C GLY A 552 1.55 -10.82 -6.65
N GLN A 553 1.29 -10.94 -7.95
CA GLN A 553 1.00 -12.22 -8.62
C GLN A 553 1.72 -12.37 -9.95
N GLU A 554 1.86 -11.28 -10.70
CA GLU A 554 2.49 -11.28 -12.02
C GLU A 554 3.24 -9.97 -12.29
N MET A 555 4.14 -10.03 -13.24
CA MET A 555 4.84 -8.88 -13.82
C MET A 555 4.78 -8.95 -15.34
N VAL A 556 4.80 -7.81 -16.00
CA VAL A 556 4.68 -7.69 -17.44
C VAL A 556 5.54 -6.56 -17.97
N ALA A 557 6.15 -6.77 -19.10
CA ALA A 557 6.87 -5.76 -19.86
C ALA A 557 6.14 -5.45 -21.16
N PHE A 558 6.01 -4.16 -21.44
CA PHE A 558 5.50 -3.65 -22.70
C PHE A 558 6.54 -2.80 -23.40
N ARG A 559 6.59 -2.87 -24.71
CA ARG A 559 7.24 -1.86 -25.53
C ARG A 559 6.23 -0.78 -25.91
N LEU A 560 6.57 0.46 -25.58
CA LEU A 560 5.82 1.63 -26.05
C LEU A 560 6.47 2.17 -27.33
N ALA A 561 5.65 2.53 -28.32
CA ALA A 561 6.16 3.19 -29.51
C ALA A 561 6.66 4.60 -29.14
N LEU A 562 7.91 4.91 -29.48
CA LEU A 562 8.47 6.23 -29.27
C LEU A 562 7.94 7.20 -30.33
N ALA A 563 7.56 8.41 -29.93
CA ALA A 563 7.18 9.48 -30.83
C ALA A 563 8.40 9.92 -31.66
N ARG A 564 8.21 10.12 -32.96
CA ARG A 564 9.23 10.72 -33.81
C ARG A 564 9.36 12.20 -33.44
N GLY A 565 10.56 12.62 -33.13
CA GLY A 565 10.89 14.02 -32.84
C GLY A 565 10.65 14.94 -34.03
#